data_13dddc8a678a9cee84c2fb5df2b7616d
#
_entry.id   13dddc8a678a9cee84c2fb5df2b7616d
#
_cell.length_a   1.000
_cell.length_b   1.000
_cell.length_c   1.000
_cell.angle_alpha   90.00
_cell.angle_beta   90.00
_cell.angle_gamma   90.00
#
_symmetry.space_group_name_H-M   'P 1'
#
loop_
_entity.id
_entity.type
_entity.pdbx_description
1 polymer ?
#
loop_
_entity_poly.entity_id
_entity_poly.type
_entity_poly.pdbx_seq_one_letter_code
_entity_poly.pdbx_strand_id
1 'polypeptide(L)'
;MLLEAGGEDYNPLIHIPAGYIKTMVNPAMNWMFETEPEEGTGNRRIAIPRGKVLGGSSAINAMLYVRGQSADYDDWAQRGNRGWSYDDVLPYFRKAEHCEPLANGDDDFDDNLHGVGGPLNVAEVRTRYEALDRLIEAAETIGYPHNKDYNGATQDGF
;
A
#
# COMPACT_ATOMS: atom_id res chain seq x y z
N MET A 1 -23.60 11.43 -6.57
CA MET A 1 -24.27 10.54 -5.59
C MET A 1 -23.22 9.57 -5.09
N LEU A 2 -23.04 9.41 -3.78
CA LEU A 2 -22.16 8.43 -3.15
C LEU A 2 -23.04 7.28 -2.62
N LEU A 3 -22.63 6.04 -2.90
CA LEU A 3 -23.31 4.83 -2.43
C LEU A 3 -22.34 4.03 -1.57
N GLU A 4 -22.70 3.78 -0.31
CA GLU A 4 -21.97 2.96 0.65
C GLU A 4 -22.95 2.00 1.34
N ALA A 5 -22.57 0.72 1.46
CA ALA A 5 -23.40 -0.29 2.13
C ALA A 5 -23.20 -0.31 3.65
N GLY A 6 -22.06 0.19 4.12
CA GLY A 6 -21.73 0.30 5.54
C GLY A 6 -22.22 1.59 6.17
N GLY A 7 -21.84 1.78 7.43
CA GLY A 7 -22.11 3.00 8.18
C GLY A 7 -21.04 4.06 8.01
N GLU A 8 -21.15 5.11 8.82
CA GLU A 8 -20.16 6.18 8.95
C GLU A 8 -18.88 5.66 9.64
N ASP A 9 -17.78 6.36 9.43
CA ASP A 9 -16.45 6.02 9.95
C ASP A 9 -16.15 6.55 11.36
N TYR A 10 -17.19 6.75 12.18
CA TYR A 10 -17.05 7.35 13.54
C TYR A 10 -16.37 6.43 14.57
N ASN A 11 -16.13 5.17 14.25
CA ASN A 11 -15.46 4.27 15.20
C ASN A 11 -14.02 4.72 15.44
N PRO A 12 -13.61 5.01 16.70
CA PRO A 12 -12.27 5.48 17.02
C PRO A 12 -11.13 4.57 16.53
N LEU A 13 -11.40 3.26 16.40
CA LEU A 13 -10.41 2.30 15.92
C LEU A 13 -10.03 2.50 14.44
N ILE A 14 -10.87 3.18 13.66
CA ILE A 14 -10.56 3.55 12.27
C ILE A 14 -9.47 4.65 12.24
N HIS A 15 -9.54 5.56 13.21
CA HIS A 15 -8.66 6.74 13.28
C HIS A 15 -7.37 6.51 14.10
N ILE A 16 -7.20 5.31 14.66
CA ILE A 16 -6.00 4.91 15.41
C ILE A 16 -5.23 3.89 14.57
N PRO A 17 -3.97 4.17 14.15
CA PRO A 17 -3.21 3.27 13.29
C PRO A 17 -3.21 1.81 13.74
N ALA A 18 -2.94 1.51 15.01
CA ALA A 18 -2.98 0.15 15.55
C ALA A 18 -4.40 -0.46 15.59
N GLY A 19 -5.43 0.33 15.36
CA GLY A 19 -6.85 -0.10 15.40
C GLY A 19 -7.21 -1.06 14.26
N TYR A 20 -6.46 -1.04 13.14
CA TYR A 20 -6.73 -1.89 11.99
C TYR A 20 -6.82 -3.39 12.35
N ILE A 21 -6.01 -3.86 13.30
CA ILE A 21 -6.03 -5.25 13.76
C ILE A 21 -7.42 -5.66 14.29
N LYS A 22 -8.13 -4.71 14.92
CA LYS A 22 -9.48 -4.94 15.45
C LYS A 22 -10.57 -4.65 14.42
N THR A 23 -10.39 -3.67 13.54
CA THR A 23 -11.36 -3.35 12.50
C THR A 23 -11.45 -4.44 11.44
N MET A 24 -10.32 -5.07 11.09
CA MET A 24 -10.25 -6.18 10.12
C MET A 24 -11.06 -7.44 10.53
N VAL A 25 -11.35 -7.62 11.80
CA VAL A 25 -12.13 -8.77 12.31
C VAL A 25 -13.50 -8.36 12.84
N ASN A 26 -13.90 -7.11 12.65
CA ASN A 26 -15.18 -6.60 13.14
C ASN A 26 -16.25 -6.65 12.04
N PRO A 27 -17.28 -7.50 12.16
CA PRO A 27 -18.32 -7.64 11.14
C PRO A 27 -19.18 -6.39 10.94
N ALA A 28 -19.14 -5.43 11.86
CA ALA A 28 -19.82 -4.14 11.68
C ALA A 28 -19.15 -3.25 10.63
N MET A 29 -17.82 -3.45 10.39
CA MET A 29 -17.00 -2.63 9.49
C MET A 29 -16.30 -3.45 8.40
N ASN A 30 -16.51 -4.77 8.37
CA ASN A 30 -15.89 -5.68 7.43
C ASN A 30 -16.93 -6.64 6.85
N TRP A 31 -16.86 -6.91 5.56
CA TRP A 31 -17.71 -7.89 4.88
C TRP A 31 -17.44 -9.33 5.32
N MET A 32 -16.32 -9.59 5.97
CA MET A 32 -15.90 -10.91 6.45
C MET A 32 -15.85 -11.98 5.34
N PHE A 33 -15.39 -11.61 4.16
CA PHE A 33 -15.22 -12.57 3.07
C PHE A 33 -14.10 -13.58 3.37
N GLU A 34 -14.29 -14.78 2.86
CA GLU A 34 -13.31 -15.86 2.89
C GLU A 34 -13.20 -16.49 1.49
N THR A 35 -12.03 -17.04 1.17
CA THR A 35 -11.85 -17.83 -0.06
C THR A 35 -12.58 -19.16 0.05
N GLU A 36 -12.94 -19.74 -1.10
CA GLU A 36 -13.25 -21.17 -1.14
C GLU A 36 -11.97 -21.98 -0.89
N PRO A 37 -12.09 -23.19 -0.32
CA PRO A 37 -10.95 -24.08 -0.13
C PRO A 37 -10.39 -24.53 -1.47
N GLU A 38 -9.07 -24.43 -1.66
CA GLU A 38 -8.35 -24.88 -2.84
C GLU A 38 -7.16 -25.74 -2.46
N GLU A 39 -6.83 -26.75 -3.30
CA GLU A 39 -5.73 -27.67 -3.06
C GLU A 39 -4.38 -26.92 -2.92
N GLY A 40 -4.14 -25.92 -3.78
CA GLY A 40 -2.92 -25.10 -3.76
C GLY A 40 -2.71 -24.31 -2.46
N THR A 41 -3.76 -24.12 -1.65
CA THR A 41 -3.69 -23.48 -0.33
C THR A 41 -3.81 -24.48 0.83
N GLY A 42 -3.70 -25.80 0.54
CA GLY A 42 -3.92 -26.85 1.52
C GLY A 42 -5.35 -26.92 2.03
N ASN A 43 -6.33 -26.65 1.19
CA ASN A 43 -7.77 -26.61 1.47
C ASN A 43 -8.15 -25.66 2.61
N ARG A 44 -7.39 -24.58 2.82
CA ARG A 44 -7.69 -23.57 3.84
C ARG A 44 -8.67 -22.54 3.30
N ARG A 45 -9.58 -22.08 4.16
CA ARG A 45 -10.29 -20.82 3.95
C ARG A 45 -9.42 -19.68 4.43
N ILE A 46 -9.17 -18.71 3.57
CA ILE A 46 -8.32 -17.55 3.86
C ILE A 46 -9.23 -16.33 3.98
N ALA A 47 -9.16 -15.63 5.11
CA ALA A 47 -9.91 -14.42 5.32
C ALA A 47 -9.46 -13.32 4.36
N ILE A 48 -10.42 -12.64 3.71
CA ILE A 48 -10.21 -11.52 2.81
C ILE A 48 -10.94 -10.30 3.37
N PRO A 49 -10.31 -9.53 4.27
CA PRO A 49 -10.92 -8.33 4.82
C PRO A 49 -11.27 -7.32 3.72
N ARG A 50 -12.51 -6.83 3.74
CA ARG A 50 -12.97 -5.73 2.89
C ARG A 50 -13.84 -4.81 3.72
N GLY A 51 -13.53 -3.51 3.67
CA GLY A 51 -14.26 -2.51 4.45
C GLY A 51 -15.72 -2.40 4.04
N LYS A 52 -16.59 -2.37 5.04
CA LYS A 52 -18.03 -2.10 4.96
C LYS A 52 -18.34 -0.88 5.81
N VAL A 53 -17.84 0.24 5.38
CA VAL A 53 -17.87 1.52 6.12
C VAL A 53 -17.54 2.64 5.14
N LEU A 54 -17.94 3.87 5.42
CA LEU A 54 -17.54 5.02 4.61
C LEU A 54 -16.00 5.06 4.50
N GLY A 55 -15.48 5.16 3.26
CA GLY A 55 -14.06 4.99 2.96
C GLY A 55 -13.65 3.56 2.57
N GLY A 56 -14.55 2.57 2.77
CA GLY A 56 -14.31 1.18 2.35
C GLY A 56 -13.06 0.56 2.99
N SER A 57 -12.28 -0.16 2.20
CA SER A 57 -11.06 -0.84 2.70
C SER A 57 -9.95 0.13 3.11
N SER A 58 -9.94 1.38 2.65
CA SER A 58 -8.98 2.38 3.12
C SER A 58 -9.19 2.76 4.60
N ALA A 59 -10.42 2.58 5.13
CA ALA A 59 -10.73 2.82 6.53
C ALA A 59 -10.28 1.68 7.47
N ILE A 60 -9.94 0.50 6.95
CA ILE A 60 -9.56 -0.68 7.75
C ILE A 60 -8.24 -1.33 7.33
N ASN A 61 -7.49 -0.74 6.39
CA ASN A 61 -6.22 -1.27 5.90
C ASN A 61 -5.07 -1.09 6.89
N ALA A 62 -3.93 -1.70 6.61
CA ALA A 62 -2.72 -1.57 7.42
C ALA A 62 -1.85 -0.35 7.05
N MET A 63 -2.34 0.55 6.21
CA MET A 63 -1.68 1.80 5.79
C MET A 63 -0.32 1.60 5.10
N LEU A 64 -0.11 0.49 4.44
CA LEU A 64 1.05 0.26 3.61
C LEU A 64 0.78 0.78 2.20
N TYR A 65 1.62 1.70 1.73
CA TYR A 65 1.54 2.24 0.38
C TYR A 65 2.63 1.61 -0.48
N VAL A 66 2.22 0.70 -1.38
CA VAL A 66 3.12 0.02 -2.30
C VAL A 66 2.49 0.05 -3.69
N ARG A 67 3.23 0.57 -4.67
CA ARG A 67 2.84 0.51 -6.09
C ARG A 67 3.22 -0.84 -6.69
N GLY A 68 2.54 -1.23 -7.77
CA GLY A 68 3.05 -2.31 -8.62
C GLY A 68 4.35 -1.91 -9.31
N GLN A 69 5.17 -2.87 -9.70
CA GLN A 69 6.36 -2.65 -10.51
C GLN A 69 5.98 -2.20 -11.94
N SER A 70 6.89 -1.52 -12.63
CA SER A 70 6.67 -1.13 -14.02
C SER A 70 6.28 -2.33 -14.91
N ALA A 71 6.92 -3.47 -14.69
CA ALA A 71 6.63 -4.71 -15.42
C ALA A 71 5.18 -5.20 -15.26
N ASP A 72 4.53 -4.97 -14.11
CA ASP A 72 3.13 -5.37 -13.88
C ASP A 72 2.19 -4.63 -14.83
N TYR A 73 2.37 -3.32 -14.96
CA TYR A 73 1.55 -2.47 -15.83
C TYR A 73 1.87 -2.68 -17.31
N ASP A 74 3.15 -2.82 -17.65
CA ASP A 74 3.60 -3.05 -19.01
C ASP A 74 3.09 -4.40 -19.54
N ASP A 75 3.03 -5.45 -18.70
CA ASP A 75 2.39 -6.73 -19.04
C ASP A 75 0.89 -6.54 -19.33
N TRP A 76 0.19 -5.73 -18.54
CA TRP A 76 -1.21 -5.41 -18.84
C TRP A 76 -1.38 -4.71 -20.19
N ALA A 77 -0.53 -3.72 -20.49
CA ALA A 77 -0.55 -3.04 -21.78
C ALA A 77 -0.29 -3.99 -22.95
N GLN A 78 0.72 -4.87 -22.80
CA GLN A 78 1.06 -5.88 -23.81
C GLN A 78 -0.07 -6.88 -24.06
N ARG A 79 -0.87 -7.20 -23.05
CA ARG A 79 -2.08 -8.04 -23.17
C ARG A 79 -3.27 -7.32 -23.83
N GLY A 80 -3.08 -6.10 -24.32
CA GLY A 80 -4.07 -5.34 -25.08
C GLY A 80 -4.80 -4.26 -24.27
N ASN A 81 -4.45 -4.02 -23.02
CA ASN A 81 -5.04 -2.96 -22.21
C ASN A 81 -4.32 -1.64 -22.49
N ARG A 82 -4.69 -0.96 -23.58
CA ARG A 82 -4.08 0.31 -23.98
C ARG A 82 -4.30 1.38 -22.90
N GLY A 83 -3.27 2.19 -22.64
CA GLY A 83 -3.30 3.24 -21.61
C GLY A 83 -3.04 2.71 -20.19
N TRP A 84 -2.53 1.48 -20.08
CA TRP A 84 -2.17 0.85 -18.81
C TRP A 84 -0.68 0.50 -18.70
N SER A 85 0.17 1.02 -19.59
CA SER A 85 1.62 0.92 -19.37
C SER A 85 2.04 1.71 -18.14
N TYR A 86 3.23 1.40 -17.60
CA TYR A 86 3.74 2.14 -16.44
C TYR A 86 3.79 3.65 -16.70
N ASP A 87 4.27 4.06 -17.88
CA ASP A 87 4.31 5.47 -18.27
C ASP A 87 2.92 6.12 -18.37
N ASP A 88 1.90 5.36 -18.77
CA ASP A 88 0.53 5.84 -18.81
C ASP A 88 -0.07 6.06 -17.43
N VAL A 89 0.25 5.19 -16.43
CA VAL A 89 -0.35 5.23 -15.09
C VAL A 89 0.44 6.07 -14.08
N LEU A 90 1.74 6.24 -14.26
CA LEU A 90 2.60 7.01 -13.36
C LEU A 90 2.10 8.45 -13.09
N PRO A 91 1.63 9.22 -14.09
CA PRO A 91 1.07 10.55 -13.84
C PRO A 91 -0.12 10.55 -12.86
N TYR A 92 -0.89 9.46 -12.82
CA TYR A 92 -2.03 9.33 -11.90
C TYR A 92 -1.58 8.96 -10.49
N PHE A 93 -0.55 8.13 -10.34
CA PHE A 93 0.08 7.89 -9.03
C PHE A 93 0.62 9.19 -8.44
N ARG A 94 1.39 9.95 -9.22
CA ARG A 94 1.92 11.24 -8.80
C ARG A 94 0.83 12.25 -8.45
N LYS A 95 -0.24 12.29 -9.23
CA LYS A 95 -1.40 13.18 -8.99
C LYS A 95 -2.13 12.85 -7.68
N ALA A 96 -2.20 11.57 -7.31
CA ALA A 96 -2.90 11.12 -6.10
C ALA A 96 -2.07 11.31 -4.84
N GLU A 97 -0.75 11.29 -4.95
CA GLU A 97 0.20 11.24 -3.85
C GLU A 97 0.58 12.62 -3.30
N HIS A 98 0.78 12.68 -2.00
CA HIS A 98 1.60 13.67 -1.33
C HIS A 98 2.72 12.95 -0.60
N CYS A 99 3.89 12.83 -1.23
CA CYS A 99 5.09 12.22 -0.67
C CYS A 99 5.70 13.19 0.35
N GLU A 100 5.56 12.91 1.64
CA GLU A 100 6.12 13.75 2.72
C GLU A 100 7.65 13.89 2.64
N PRO A 101 8.43 12.81 2.44
CA PRO A 101 9.88 12.92 2.31
C PRO A 101 10.29 13.90 1.20
N LEU A 102 9.75 13.75 0.00
CA LEU A 102 10.02 14.67 -1.11
C LEU A 102 9.60 16.11 -0.80
N ALA A 103 8.42 16.30 -0.20
CA ALA A 103 7.91 17.63 0.18
C ALA A 103 8.81 18.31 1.22
N ASN A 104 9.52 17.53 2.03
CA ASN A 104 10.48 18.02 3.02
C ASN A 104 11.91 18.16 2.47
N GLY A 105 12.13 17.89 1.20
CA GLY A 105 13.44 18.06 0.52
C GLY A 105 14.38 16.88 0.71
N ASP A 106 13.85 15.66 0.87
CA ASP A 106 14.65 14.45 0.89
C ASP A 106 15.00 14.02 -0.54
N ASP A 107 16.29 14.17 -0.92
CA ASP A 107 16.81 13.92 -2.26
C ASP A 107 16.84 12.42 -2.65
N ASP A 108 16.55 11.50 -1.71
CA ASP A 108 16.44 10.08 -2.01
C ASP A 108 15.11 9.72 -2.72
N PHE A 109 14.15 10.67 -2.75
CA PHE A 109 12.87 10.52 -3.42
C PHE A 109 12.82 11.33 -4.71
N ASP A 110 12.74 10.63 -5.86
CA ASP A 110 12.76 11.25 -7.18
C ASP A 110 11.42 11.93 -7.51
N ASP A 111 11.46 13.24 -7.82
CA ASP A 111 10.29 14.03 -8.19
C ASP A 111 9.69 13.65 -9.57
N ASN A 112 10.41 12.87 -10.38
CA ASN A 112 9.84 12.25 -11.58
C ASN A 112 8.95 11.04 -11.27
N LEU A 113 9.14 10.41 -10.13
CA LEU A 113 8.42 9.21 -9.71
C LEU A 113 7.36 9.50 -8.65
N HIS A 114 7.59 10.50 -7.81
CA HIS A 114 6.69 10.90 -6.73
C HIS A 114 5.94 12.19 -7.00
N GLY A 115 4.82 12.38 -6.27
CA GLY A 115 4.01 13.58 -6.34
C GLY A 115 3.93 14.31 -5.00
N VAL A 116 3.74 15.63 -5.06
CA VAL A 116 3.50 16.47 -3.90
C VAL A 116 2.17 17.22 -4.09
N GLY A 117 1.38 17.30 -3.01
CA GLY A 117 0.11 18.03 -3.01
C GLY A 117 -1.11 17.21 -3.39
N GLY A 118 -0.97 15.91 -3.65
CA GLY A 118 -2.11 15.01 -3.85
C GLY A 118 -2.87 14.72 -2.54
N PRO A 119 -4.08 14.16 -2.64
CA PRO A 119 -4.94 13.90 -1.48
C PRO A 119 -4.47 12.74 -0.59
N LEU A 120 -3.62 11.85 -1.07
CA LEU A 120 -3.10 10.71 -0.33
C LEU A 120 -1.74 11.05 0.27
N ASN A 121 -1.71 11.25 1.60
CA ASN A 121 -0.46 11.49 2.31
C ASN A 121 0.32 10.19 2.50
N VAL A 122 1.57 10.17 2.03
CA VAL A 122 2.50 9.06 2.14
C VAL A 122 3.70 9.52 2.95
N ALA A 123 3.89 8.92 4.11
CA ALA A 123 4.93 9.28 5.06
C ALA A 123 5.77 8.06 5.42
N GLU A 124 7.01 8.30 5.82
CA GLU A 124 7.86 7.26 6.40
C GLU A 124 7.35 6.82 7.78
N VAL A 125 7.70 5.58 8.16
CA VAL A 125 7.43 5.06 9.50
C VAL A 125 8.23 5.87 10.54
N ARG A 126 7.51 6.49 11.48
CA ARG A 126 8.13 7.37 12.49
C ARG A 126 8.91 6.62 13.56
N THR A 127 8.62 5.33 13.77
CA THR A 127 9.27 4.52 14.80
C THR A 127 10.32 3.63 14.16
N ARG A 128 11.58 3.83 14.56
CA ARG A 128 12.70 2.97 14.18
C ARG A 128 12.97 1.93 15.26
N TYR A 129 13.29 0.72 14.82
CA TYR A 129 13.71 -0.38 15.69
C TYR A 129 15.13 -0.78 15.33
N GLU A 130 16.08 -0.67 16.25
CA GLU A 130 17.48 -1.04 16.04
C GLU A 130 17.64 -2.46 15.46
N ALA A 131 16.78 -3.40 15.85
CA ALA A 131 16.81 -4.75 15.32
C ALA A 131 16.55 -4.81 13.80
N LEU A 132 15.71 -3.91 13.26
CA LEU A 132 15.45 -3.81 11.81
C LEU A 132 16.66 -3.16 11.10
N ASP A 133 17.25 -2.12 11.69
CA ASP A 133 18.43 -1.49 11.13
C ASP A 133 19.58 -2.52 11.02
N ARG A 134 19.79 -3.35 12.06
CA ARG A 134 20.78 -4.44 12.04
C ARG A 134 20.45 -5.54 11.03
N LEU A 135 19.18 -5.82 10.80
CA LEU A 135 18.75 -6.76 9.77
C LEU A 135 19.11 -6.26 8.37
N ILE A 136 18.85 -4.97 8.08
CA ILE A 136 19.21 -4.33 6.81
C ILE A 136 20.72 -4.36 6.60
N GLU A 137 21.52 -3.94 7.60
CA GLU A 137 22.98 -4.01 7.56
C GLU A 137 23.48 -5.44 7.27
N ALA A 138 22.89 -6.45 7.91
CA ALA A 138 23.24 -7.84 7.67
C ALA A 138 22.89 -8.29 6.24
N ALA A 139 21.74 -7.86 5.71
CA ALA A 139 21.33 -8.18 4.35
C ALA A 139 22.30 -7.60 3.30
N GLU A 140 22.79 -6.37 3.52
CA GLU A 140 23.81 -5.76 2.66
C GLU A 140 25.10 -6.59 2.62
N THR A 141 25.52 -7.18 3.74
CA THR A 141 26.73 -8.02 3.77
C THR A 141 26.65 -9.27 2.91
N ILE A 142 25.44 -9.73 2.59
CA ILE A 142 25.19 -10.91 1.74
C ILE A 142 24.69 -10.54 0.34
N GLY A 143 24.77 -9.25 -0.01
CA GLY A 143 24.54 -8.75 -1.37
C GLY A 143 23.13 -8.24 -1.69
N TYR A 144 22.25 -8.09 -0.70
CA TYR A 144 20.97 -7.41 -0.90
C TYR A 144 21.13 -5.91 -0.73
N PRO A 145 20.62 -5.08 -1.66
CA PRO A 145 20.74 -3.63 -1.55
C PRO A 145 19.81 -3.08 -0.46
N HIS A 146 20.25 -2.02 0.20
CA HIS A 146 19.33 -1.17 0.95
C HIS A 146 18.53 -0.33 -0.04
N ASN A 147 17.21 -0.37 0.06
CA ASN A 147 16.30 0.40 -0.77
C ASN A 147 15.43 1.29 0.12
N LYS A 148 15.76 2.57 0.18
CA LYS A 148 15.01 3.55 0.96
C LYS A 148 13.65 3.87 0.32
N ASP A 149 13.57 3.77 -1.02
CA ASP A 149 12.37 4.09 -1.79
C ASP A 149 11.94 2.90 -2.65
N TYR A 150 11.14 2.01 -2.07
CA TYR A 150 10.57 0.85 -2.78
C TYR A 150 9.43 1.20 -3.75
N ASN A 151 9.00 2.46 -3.83
CA ASN A 151 8.09 2.98 -4.85
C ASN A 151 8.81 3.80 -5.92
N GLY A 152 10.14 3.87 -5.85
CA GLY A 152 11.02 4.52 -6.78
C GLY A 152 11.31 3.72 -8.06
N ALA A 153 12.51 3.94 -8.61
CA ALA A 153 12.93 3.30 -9.86
C ALA A 153 13.10 1.78 -9.75
N THR A 154 13.39 1.27 -8.55
CA THR A 154 13.52 -0.16 -8.25
C THR A 154 12.74 -0.49 -6.99
N GLN A 155 12.15 -1.68 -6.95
CA GLN A 155 11.40 -2.18 -5.79
C GLN A 155 12.19 -3.19 -4.96
N ASP A 156 13.26 -3.75 -5.54
CA ASP A 156 14.07 -4.78 -4.90
C ASP A 156 14.98 -4.18 -3.83
N GLY A 157 15.08 -4.88 -2.70
CA GLY A 157 15.94 -4.48 -1.59
C GLY A 157 15.23 -4.54 -0.23
N PHE A 158 15.90 -3.99 0.77
CA PHE A 158 15.42 -3.86 2.15
C PHE A 158 15.35 -2.41 2.58
#